data_c72438a2442f09b5016cde1b233231e3
#
_entry.id   c72438a2442f09b5016cde1b233231e3
#
_cell.length_a   1.000
_cell.length_b   1.000
_cell.length_c   1.000
_cell.angle_alpha   90.00
_cell.angle_beta   90.00
_cell.angle_gamma   90.00
#
_symmetry.space_group_name_H-M   'P 1'
#
loop_
_entity.id
_entity.type
_entity.pdbx_description
1 polymer ?
#
loop_
_entity_poly.entity_id
_entity_poly.type
_entity_poly.pdbx_seq_one_letter_code
_entity_poly.pdbx_strand_id
1 'polypeptide(L)'
;IATQKSILTDYVKKQGWHLAKTYVDDGYSGTNFQRPSFQNMIKDIESGLINCVITKDLSRLGRNYLDCGLYLEVFFPEHNVRYIAVNDGVDTLNKSAMDITPFRNILNEMYSADVSVKIKSAYRARFQQGKFMGTTAPYGYVKDPADHNHLLIDDKVAHVVREIFDLALAGNGIAKIRKHINKQHILRPAAYAVEQGATGYERYFEDNEENRYIWSENSVRGILRSPIYAGNLAGYKRIAANMKSKKRPSKLPEEWEVIPDTHEGIVTQEEFDTVQQLITSRRLPENKGGFENIFAGVIKCADCGYAMRAMSANRRKRPDIIDCVQYSCNNYGRYGNIMCTAHSIEARDLFNAVLTDINRFADM
;
A
#
# COMPACT_ATOMS: atom_id res chain seq x y z
N ILE A 1 -10.32 -28.09 -36.86
CA ILE A 1 -8.96 -28.56 -37.18
C ILE A 1 -8.77 -28.55 -38.71
N ALA A 2 -9.66 -29.17 -39.51
CA ALA A 2 -9.53 -29.23 -40.98
C ALA A 2 -9.37 -27.82 -41.60
N THR A 3 -10.21 -26.87 -41.27
CA THR A 3 -10.14 -25.47 -41.77
C THR A 3 -8.83 -24.78 -41.40
N GLN A 4 -8.33 -25.00 -40.15
CA GLN A 4 -7.06 -24.41 -39.70
C GLN A 4 -5.88 -25.00 -40.50
N LYS A 5 -5.89 -26.31 -40.72
CA LYS A 5 -4.87 -26.99 -41.54
C LYS A 5 -4.84 -26.45 -42.96
N SER A 6 -6.02 -26.25 -43.60
CA SER A 6 -6.12 -25.66 -44.93
C SER A 6 -5.50 -24.26 -44.98
N ILE A 7 -5.89 -23.37 -44.07
CA ILE A 7 -5.38 -22.00 -44.01
C ILE A 7 -3.83 -21.97 -43.89
N LEU A 8 -3.28 -22.78 -43.00
CA LEU A 8 -1.83 -22.82 -42.77
C LEU A 8 -1.08 -23.45 -43.96
N THR A 9 -1.64 -24.51 -44.58
CA THR A 9 -1.07 -25.12 -45.76
C THR A 9 -1.05 -24.16 -46.94
N ASP A 10 -2.13 -23.40 -47.14
CA ASP A 10 -2.21 -22.39 -48.21
C ASP A 10 -1.25 -21.24 -47.96
N TYR A 11 -1.05 -20.83 -46.69
CA TYR A 11 -0.04 -19.84 -46.31
C TYR A 11 1.37 -20.31 -46.66
N VAL A 12 1.75 -21.55 -46.30
CA VAL A 12 3.06 -22.16 -46.61
C VAL A 12 3.29 -22.21 -48.10
N LYS A 13 2.27 -22.64 -48.89
CA LYS A 13 2.35 -22.69 -50.37
C LYS A 13 2.56 -21.31 -50.98
N LYS A 14 1.83 -20.28 -50.50
CA LYS A 14 1.99 -18.89 -50.96
C LYS A 14 3.39 -18.33 -50.71
N GLN A 15 4.05 -18.78 -49.64
CA GLN A 15 5.43 -18.38 -49.34
C GLN A 15 6.48 -19.19 -50.10
N GLY A 16 6.09 -20.23 -50.83
CA GLY A 16 7.01 -21.10 -51.53
C GLY A 16 7.83 -22.03 -50.63
N TRP A 17 7.36 -22.26 -49.39
CA TRP A 17 8.08 -23.07 -48.42
C TRP A 17 7.70 -24.55 -48.48
N HIS A 18 8.62 -25.41 -48.01
CA HIS A 18 8.38 -26.84 -47.85
C HIS A 18 7.70 -27.13 -46.51
N LEU A 19 6.55 -27.82 -46.55
CA LEU A 19 5.87 -28.27 -45.32
C LEU A 19 6.52 -29.58 -44.84
N ALA A 20 7.34 -29.50 -43.81
CA ALA A 20 8.02 -30.67 -43.25
C ALA A 20 7.03 -31.60 -42.51
N LYS A 21 6.23 -31.06 -41.59
CA LYS A 21 5.31 -31.85 -40.76
C LYS A 21 4.16 -30.99 -40.20
N THR A 22 3.05 -31.65 -39.87
CA THR A 22 1.91 -31.00 -39.19
C THR A 22 1.72 -31.65 -37.81
N TYR A 23 1.66 -30.82 -36.78
CA TYR A 23 1.44 -31.25 -35.40
C TYR A 23 0.02 -30.88 -34.95
N VAL A 24 -0.74 -31.85 -34.44
CA VAL A 24 -2.14 -31.68 -34.06
C VAL A 24 -2.36 -32.37 -32.72
N ASP A 25 -2.79 -31.61 -31.74
CA ASP A 25 -3.22 -32.11 -30.44
C ASP A 25 -4.73 -31.82 -30.30
N ASP A 26 -5.55 -32.80 -30.67
CA ASP A 26 -7.01 -32.72 -30.54
C ASP A 26 -7.45 -33.10 -29.12
N GLY A 27 -8.39 -32.32 -28.56
CA GLY A 27 -8.89 -32.54 -27.20
C GLY A 27 -7.99 -32.06 -26.04
N TYR A 28 -6.80 -31.52 -26.31
CA TYR A 28 -5.90 -30.99 -25.31
C TYR A 28 -6.13 -29.51 -25.04
N SER A 29 -6.06 -29.12 -23.75
CA SER A 29 -6.10 -27.71 -23.37
C SER A 29 -4.79 -26.97 -23.74
N GLY A 30 -4.89 -25.78 -24.29
CA GLY A 30 -3.74 -24.90 -24.56
C GLY A 30 -3.03 -24.36 -23.32
N THR A 31 -3.49 -24.69 -22.10
CA THR A 31 -2.88 -24.26 -20.83
C THR A 31 -1.68 -25.12 -20.42
N ASN A 32 -1.45 -26.25 -21.10
CA ASN A 32 -0.39 -27.18 -20.80
C ASN A 32 0.46 -27.46 -22.06
N PHE A 33 1.77 -27.42 -21.92
CA PHE A 33 2.74 -27.74 -22.98
C PHE A 33 3.15 -29.23 -23.01
N GLN A 34 2.66 -30.06 -22.10
CA GLN A 34 2.84 -31.51 -22.04
C GLN A 34 1.93 -32.24 -23.08
N ARG A 35 1.70 -31.62 -24.25
CA ARG A 35 0.89 -32.18 -25.33
C ARG A 35 1.78 -33.06 -26.22
N PRO A 36 1.35 -34.28 -26.55
CA PRO A 36 2.20 -35.24 -27.28
C PRO A 36 2.75 -34.72 -28.62
N SER A 37 1.89 -34.09 -29.44
CA SER A 37 2.34 -33.54 -30.73
C SER A 37 3.23 -32.31 -30.55
N PHE A 38 2.95 -31.48 -29.55
CA PHE A 38 3.81 -30.34 -29.20
C PHE A 38 5.21 -30.82 -28.75
N GLN A 39 5.31 -31.84 -27.89
CA GLN A 39 6.58 -32.39 -27.46
C GLN A 39 7.35 -33.03 -28.61
N ASN A 40 6.66 -33.66 -29.60
CA ASN A 40 7.30 -34.17 -30.81
C ASN A 40 7.82 -33.02 -31.68
N MET A 41 7.12 -31.89 -31.77
CA MET A 41 7.59 -30.69 -32.46
C MET A 41 8.89 -30.16 -31.81
N ILE A 42 8.95 -30.10 -30.49
CA ILE A 42 10.16 -29.68 -29.78
C ILE A 42 11.35 -30.58 -30.09
N LYS A 43 11.17 -31.91 -30.06
CA LYS A 43 12.22 -32.88 -30.43
C LYS A 43 12.68 -32.72 -31.88
N ASP A 44 11.74 -32.48 -32.80
CA ASP A 44 12.05 -32.27 -34.22
C ASP A 44 12.80 -30.92 -34.42
N ILE A 45 12.56 -29.92 -33.59
CA ILE A 45 13.33 -28.65 -33.53
C ILE A 45 14.75 -28.90 -33.02
N GLU A 46 14.87 -29.56 -31.87
CA GLU A 46 16.17 -29.88 -31.24
C GLU A 46 17.08 -30.71 -32.18
N SER A 47 16.47 -31.58 -33.00
CA SER A 47 17.20 -32.35 -34.05
C SER A 47 17.55 -31.55 -35.30
N GLY A 48 17.14 -30.27 -35.38
CA GLY A 48 17.40 -29.41 -36.54
C GLY A 48 16.52 -29.71 -37.79
N LEU A 49 15.46 -30.51 -37.61
CA LEU A 49 14.57 -30.89 -38.70
C LEU A 49 13.63 -29.74 -39.08
N ILE A 50 13.38 -28.82 -38.18
CA ILE A 50 12.45 -27.70 -38.31
C ILE A 50 13.17 -26.40 -38.02
N ASN A 51 13.07 -25.45 -38.94
CA ASN A 51 13.58 -24.09 -38.81
C ASN A 51 12.49 -23.01 -38.79
N CYS A 52 11.20 -23.39 -38.95
CA CYS A 52 10.08 -22.49 -38.89
C CYS A 52 8.85 -23.19 -38.31
N VAL A 53 8.21 -22.56 -37.33
CA VAL A 53 6.93 -22.99 -36.77
C VAL A 53 5.85 -21.98 -37.12
N ILE A 54 4.72 -22.46 -37.64
CA ILE A 54 3.61 -21.61 -38.06
C ILE A 54 2.33 -22.03 -37.34
N THR A 55 1.65 -21.09 -36.71
CA THR A 55 0.34 -21.29 -36.12
C THR A 55 -0.69 -20.32 -36.68
N LYS A 56 -1.98 -20.62 -36.50
CA LYS A 56 -3.04 -19.71 -36.91
C LYS A 56 -3.01 -18.42 -36.07
N ASP A 57 -2.90 -18.55 -34.74
CA ASP A 57 -2.83 -17.50 -33.79
C ASP A 57 -1.94 -17.93 -32.60
N LEU A 58 -1.50 -16.97 -31.77
CA LEU A 58 -0.65 -17.23 -30.58
C LEU A 58 -1.30 -18.19 -29.59
N SER A 59 -2.63 -18.19 -29.49
CA SER A 59 -3.35 -19.09 -28.58
C SER A 59 -3.19 -20.57 -28.92
N ARG A 60 -2.72 -20.88 -30.17
CA ARG A 60 -2.42 -22.25 -30.64
C ARG A 60 -1.05 -22.72 -30.16
N LEU A 61 -0.10 -21.81 -30.01
CA LEU A 61 1.16 -22.13 -29.34
C LEU A 61 0.88 -22.53 -27.88
N GLY A 62 0.21 -21.67 -27.15
CA GLY A 62 -0.21 -21.92 -25.76
C GLY A 62 -1.12 -20.82 -25.22
N ARG A 63 -1.86 -21.14 -24.17
CA ARG A 63 -2.65 -20.17 -23.40
C ARG A 63 -1.94 -19.71 -22.12
N ASN A 64 -0.90 -20.44 -21.73
CA ASN A 64 0.00 -19.99 -20.66
C ASN A 64 1.04 -19.05 -21.27
N TYR A 65 0.89 -17.78 -21.01
CA TYR A 65 1.73 -16.72 -21.57
C TYR A 65 3.18 -16.77 -21.10
N LEU A 66 3.46 -17.30 -19.87
CA LEU A 66 4.84 -17.47 -19.37
C LEU A 66 5.61 -18.47 -20.19
N ASP A 67 4.99 -19.63 -20.42
CA ASP A 67 5.61 -20.69 -21.20
C ASP A 67 5.70 -20.28 -22.68
N CYS A 68 4.68 -19.59 -23.22
CA CYS A 68 4.75 -19.04 -24.59
C CYS A 68 5.92 -18.05 -24.72
N GLY A 69 6.11 -17.15 -23.74
CA GLY A 69 7.23 -16.20 -23.73
C GLY A 69 8.57 -16.90 -23.73
N LEU A 70 8.72 -17.97 -22.94
CA LEU A 70 9.94 -18.78 -22.89
C LEU A 70 10.25 -19.41 -24.24
N TYR A 71 9.25 -19.97 -24.94
CA TYR A 71 9.45 -20.52 -26.27
C TYR A 71 9.78 -19.45 -27.30
N LEU A 72 9.11 -18.31 -27.29
CA LEU A 72 9.30 -17.24 -28.29
C LEU A 72 10.58 -16.44 -28.08
N GLU A 73 10.98 -16.20 -26.84
CA GLU A 73 12.12 -15.32 -26.52
C GLU A 73 13.42 -16.09 -26.27
N VAL A 74 13.34 -17.35 -25.87
CA VAL A 74 14.52 -18.15 -25.52
C VAL A 74 14.65 -19.36 -26.46
N PHE A 75 13.72 -20.30 -26.37
CA PHE A 75 13.86 -21.60 -27.02
C PHE A 75 13.96 -21.50 -28.55
N PHE A 76 13.03 -20.82 -29.23
CA PHE A 76 13.06 -20.69 -30.67
C PHE A 76 14.28 -19.91 -31.20
N PRO A 77 14.68 -18.76 -30.57
CA PRO A 77 15.92 -18.07 -30.96
C PRO A 77 17.19 -18.92 -30.76
N GLU A 78 17.31 -19.64 -29.62
CA GLU A 78 18.47 -20.53 -29.37
C GLU A 78 18.64 -21.62 -30.42
N HIS A 79 17.51 -22.11 -30.96
CA HIS A 79 17.53 -23.14 -32.02
C HIS A 79 17.44 -22.54 -33.42
N ASN A 80 17.54 -21.22 -33.59
CA ASN A 80 17.40 -20.51 -34.87
C ASN A 80 16.05 -20.82 -35.60
N VAL A 81 14.97 -21.00 -34.84
CA VAL A 81 13.64 -21.28 -35.35
C VAL A 81 12.84 -20.00 -35.51
N ARG A 82 12.34 -19.72 -36.69
CA ARG A 82 11.37 -18.65 -36.94
C ARG A 82 9.99 -19.08 -36.47
N TYR A 83 9.26 -18.19 -35.77
CA TYR A 83 7.88 -18.43 -35.43
C TYR A 83 6.95 -17.42 -36.10
N ILE A 84 5.82 -17.89 -36.61
CA ILE A 84 4.81 -17.07 -37.28
C ILE A 84 3.41 -17.40 -36.74
N ALA A 85 2.66 -16.39 -36.29
CA ALA A 85 1.23 -16.47 -36.01
C ALA A 85 0.47 -15.65 -37.05
N VAL A 86 -0.19 -16.34 -37.98
CA VAL A 86 -0.69 -15.72 -39.22
C VAL A 86 -1.76 -14.66 -38.95
N ASN A 87 -2.74 -14.94 -38.08
CA ASN A 87 -3.82 -14.00 -37.77
C ASN A 87 -3.39 -12.83 -36.88
N ASP A 88 -2.38 -13.06 -36.06
CA ASP A 88 -1.92 -12.04 -35.11
C ASP A 88 -0.82 -11.15 -35.72
N GLY A 89 -0.38 -11.46 -36.97
CA GLY A 89 0.68 -10.71 -37.63
C GLY A 89 2.05 -10.86 -36.99
N VAL A 90 2.24 -11.90 -36.17
CA VAL A 90 3.47 -12.14 -35.41
C VAL A 90 4.45 -12.90 -36.31
N ASP A 91 5.68 -12.38 -36.43
CA ASP A 91 6.78 -13.00 -37.19
C ASP A 91 8.13 -12.65 -36.54
N THR A 92 8.79 -13.65 -35.97
CA THR A 92 10.04 -13.45 -35.20
C THR A 92 11.24 -13.02 -36.04
N LEU A 93 11.18 -13.16 -37.36
CA LEU A 93 12.26 -12.69 -38.27
C LEU A 93 12.16 -11.20 -38.55
N ASN A 94 10.96 -10.63 -38.54
CA ASN A 94 10.70 -9.24 -38.92
C ASN A 94 10.78 -8.30 -37.71
N LYS A 95 12.00 -7.96 -37.27
CA LYS A 95 12.29 -7.12 -36.11
C LYS A 95 11.66 -5.72 -36.19
N SER A 96 11.38 -5.20 -37.38
CA SER A 96 10.76 -3.88 -37.55
C SER A 96 9.22 -3.90 -37.55
N ALA A 97 8.59 -5.05 -37.83
CA ALA A 97 7.14 -5.23 -37.75
C ALA A 97 6.68 -5.77 -36.36
N MET A 98 7.60 -6.28 -35.58
CA MET A 98 7.38 -6.81 -34.24
C MET A 98 7.95 -5.86 -33.19
N ASP A 99 7.23 -4.81 -32.91
CA ASP A 99 7.37 -4.23 -31.57
C ASP A 99 6.72 -5.18 -30.55
N ILE A 100 7.50 -6.19 -30.12
CA ILE A 100 7.10 -7.14 -29.07
C ILE A 100 6.91 -6.41 -27.73
N THR A 101 7.34 -5.15 -27.66
CA THR A 101 7.26 -4.34 -26.45
C THR A 101 5.85 -4.27 -25.85
N PRO A 102 4.75 -4.08 -26.60
CA PRO A 102 3.39 -4.13 -26.04
C PRO A 102 3.05 -5.50 -25.46
N PHE A 103 3.44 -6.56 -26.13
CA PHE A 103 3.18 -7.94 -25.69
C PHE A 103 4.01 -8.28 -24.44
N ARG A 104 5.28 -7.89 -24.42
CA ARG A 104 6.19 -8.00 -23.27
C ARG A 104 5.66 -7.23 -22.06
N ASN A 105 5.11 -6.04 -22.27
CA ASN A 105 4.48 -5.24 -21.22
C ASN A 105 3.22 -5.92 -20.66
N ILE A 106 2.37 -6.48 -21.52
CA ILE A 106 1.20 -7.25 -21.10
C ILE A 106 1.62 -8.49 -20.29
N LEU A 107 2.62 -9.23 -20.76
CA LEU A 107 3.17 -10.39 -20.04
C LEU A 107 3.70 -10.00 -18.65
N ASN A 108 4.47 -8.94 -18.56
CA ASN A 108 5.01 -8.44 -17.29
C ASN A 108 3.90 -7.99 -16.33
N GLU A 109 2.84 -7.35 -16.85
CA GLU A 109 1.68 -6.98 -16.04
C GLU A 109 0.92 -8.22 -15.54
N MET A 110 0.67 -9.19 -16.38
CA MET A 110 -0.03 -10.43 -16.01
C MET A 110 0.79 -11.25 -15.01
N TYR A 111 2.11 -11.37 -15.19
CA TYR A 111 3.01 -12.01 -14.24
C TYR A 111 2.96 -11.32 -12.88
N SER A 112 3.08 -9.99 -12.88
CA SER A 112 3.00 -9.19 -11.67
C SER A 112 1.66 -9.36 -10.96
N ALA A 113 0.56 -9.45 -11.71
CA ALA A 113 -0.78 -9.70 -11.17
C ALA A 113 -0.89 -11.09 -10.55
N ASP A 114 -0.40 -12.13 -11.22
CA ASP A 114 -0.43 -13.52 -10.73
C ASP A 114 0.41 -13.69 -9.46
N VAL A 115 1.63 -13.16 -9.46
CA VAL A 115 2.50 -13.14 -8.26
C VAL A 115 1.82 -12.40 -7.10
N SER A 116 1.18 -11.25 -7.38
CA SER A 116 0.44 -10.50 -6.36
C SER A 116 -0.73 -11.30 -5.76
N VAL A 117 -1.48 -12.05 -6.59
CA VAL A 117 -2.57 -12.92 -6.11
C VAL A 117 -2.02 -14.02 -5.21
N LYS A 118 -0.94 -14.69 -5.63
CA LYS A 118 -0.30 -15.76 -4.85
C LYS A 118 0.24 -15.24 -3.51
N ILE A 119 0.92 -14.10 -3.51
CA ILE A 119 1.41 -13.46 -2.28
C ILE A 119 0.24 -13.11 -1.35
N LYS A 120 -0.82 -12.47 -1.87
CA LYS A 120 -2.01 -12.12 -1.06
C LYS A 120 -2.69 -13.34 -0.48
N SER A 121 -2.81 -14.42 -1.24
CA SER A 121 -3.37 -15.69 -0.76
C SER A 121 -2.53 -16.30 0.36
N ALA A 122 -1.20 -16.34 0.21
CA ALA A 122 -0.28 -16.83 1.24
C ALA A 122 -0.34 -15.94 2.52
N TYR A 123 -0.41 -14.62 2.36
CA TYR A 123 -0.60 -13.69 3.48
C TYR A 123 -1.92 -13.93 4.20
N ARG A 124 -3.01 -14.13 3.44
CA ARG A 124 -4.32 -14.40 4.02
C ARG A 124 -4.35 -15.69 4.82
N ALA A 125 -3.77 -16.76 4.26
CA ALA A 125 -3.68 -18.05 4.96
C ALA A 125 -2.90 -17.94 6.27
N ARG A 126 -1.76 -17.24 6.27
CA ARG A 126 -0.96 -17.01 7.50
C ARG A 126 -1.69 -16.11 8.50
N PHE A 127 -2.36 -15.07 8.04
CA PHE A 127 -3.17 -14.21 8.89
C PHE A 127 -4.29 -15.01 9.59
N GLN A 128 -5.01 -15.87 8.85
CA GLN A 128 -6.06 -16.72 9.41
C GLN A 128 -5.53 -17.74 10.44
N GLN A 129 -4.23 -18.07 10.37
CA GLN A 129 -3.54 -18.87 11.39
C GLN A 129 -3.10 -18.05 12.61
N GLY A 130 -3.48 -16.78 12.71
CA GLY A 130 -3.07 -15.89 13.81
C GLY A 130 -1.62 -15.42 13.75
N LYS A 131 -0.91 -15.61 12.62
CA LYS A 131 0.50 -15.25 12.49
C LYS A 131 0.69 -13.77 12.24
N PHE A 132 1.48 -13.12 13.08
CA PHE A 132 1.85 -11.72 12.89
C PHE A 132 2.77 -11.56 11.68
N MET A 133 2.36 -10.71 10.72
CA MET A 133 3.05 -10.54 9.44
C MET A 133 3.74 -9.16 9.30
N GLY A 134 3.73 -8.34 10.35
CA GLY A 134 4.36 -7.02 10.33
C GLY A 134 5.89 -7.12 10.31
N THR A 135 6.56 -6.18 9.64
CA THR A 135 8.03 -6.08 9.64
C THR A 135 8.56 -5.75 11.03
N THR A 136 7.93 -4.79 11.72
CA THR A 136 8.29 -4.33 13.06
C THR A 136 7.18 -4.71 14.03
N ALA A 137 7.53 -5.18 15.22
CA ALA A 137 6.57 -5.44 16.28
C ALA A 137 5.92 -4.13 16.74
N PRO A 138 4.64 -4.16 17.16
CA PRO A 138 3.99 -3.00 17.78
C PRO A 138 4.70 -2.60 19.08
N TYR A 139 4.62 -1.33 19.45
CA TYR A 139 5.18 -0.83 20.71
C TYR A 139 4.56 -1.57 21.90
N GLY A 140 5.35 -2.04 22.83
CA GLY A 140 4.92 -2.93 23.91
C GLY A 140 5.11 -4.43 23.62
N TYR A 141 5.50 -4.77 22.40
CA TYR A 141 5.78 -6.15 21.98
C TYR A 141 7.13 -6.29 21.28
N VAL A 142 7.67 -7.49 21.32
CA VAL A 142 8.80 -7.96 20.50
C VAL A 142 8.39 -9.21 19.74
N LYS A 143 9.08 -9.52 18.66
CA LYS A 143 8.91 -10.79 17.95
C LYS A 143 9.60 -11.90 18.72
N ASP A 144 8.96 -13.06 18.82
CA ASP A 144 9.55 -14.26 19.39
C ASP A 144 10.80 -14.66 18.56
N PRO A 145 11.96 -14.81 19.17
CA PRO A 145 13.16 -15.30 18.48
C PRO A 145 13.00 -16.70 17.88
N ALA A 146 12.12 -17.54 18.45
CA ALA A 146 11.83 -18.88 17.97
C ALA A 146 10.79 -18.89 16.82
N ASP A 147 9.81 -17.99 16.85
CA ASP A 147 8.83 -17.80 15.78
C ASP A 147 8.59 -16.29 15.53
N HIS A 148 9.27 -15.75 14.53
CA HIS A 148 9.12 -14.34 14.15
C HIS A 148 7.69 -13.89 13.77
N ASN A 149 6.75 -14.83 13.66
CA ASN A 149 5.34 -14.53 13.42
C ASN A 149 4.50 -14.54 14.71
N HIS A 150 5.12 -14.76 15.87
CA HIS A 150 4.51 -14.67 17.19
C HIS A 150 4.98 -13.40 17.92
N LEU A 151 4.13 -12.81 18.76
CA LEU A 151 4.44 -11.62 19.54
C LEU A 151 4.57 -12.00 21.03
N LEU A 152 5.64 -11.54 21.66
CA LEU A 152 5.87 -11.60 23.11
C LEU A 152 5.78 -10.20 23.69
N ILE A 153 5.34 -10.07 24.94
CA ILE A 153 5.34 -8.80 25.68
C ILE A 153 6.77 -8.31 25.83
N ASP A 154 7.01 -7.04 25.58
CA ASP A 154 8.28 -6.35 25.82
C ASP A 154 8.26 -5.66 27.16
N ASP A 155 8.84 -6.27 28.18
CA ASP A 155 8.88 -5.78 29.56
C ASP A 155 9.46 -4.35 29.68
N LYS A 156 10.30 -3.93 28.72
CA LYS A 156 10.92 -2.61 28.74
C LYS A 156 9.91 -1.48 28.52
N VAL A 157 8.87 -1.70 27.72
CA VAL A 157 7.92 -0.65 27.29
C VAL A 157 6.45 -1.04 27.43
N ALA A 158 6.12 -2.29 27.77
CA ALA A 158 4.74 -2.73 27.98
C ALA A 158 4.02 -1.95 29.09
N HIS A 159 4.75 -1.56 30.14
CA HIS A 159 4.21 -0.74 31.22
C HIS A 159 3.70 0.61 30.74
N VAL A 160 4.30 1.21 29.72
CA VAL A 160 3.84 2.48 29.12
C VAL A 160 2.50 2.29 28.42
N VAL A 161 2.34 1.17 27.71
CA VAL A 161 1.07 0.82 27.07
C VAL A 161 -0.01 0.62 28.13
N ARG A 162 0.30 -0.11 29.19
CA ARG A 162 -0.61 -0.32 30.32
C ARG A 162 -1.04 1.02 30.94
N GLU A 163 -0.09 1.91 31.22
CA GLU A 163 -0.37 3.24 31.76
C GLU A 163 -1.29 4.07 30.85
N ILE A 164 -1.08 4.02 29.52
CA ILE A 164 -1.96 4.69 28.55
C ILE A 164 -3.40 4.18 28.65
N PHE A 165 -3.61 2.87 28.80
CA PHE A 165 -4.93 2.27 28.98
C PHE A 165 -5.54 2.62 30.34
N ASP A 166 -4.78 2.56 31.42
CA ASP A 166 -5.24 2.94 32.78
C ASP A 166 -5.71 4.40 32.84
N LEU A 167 -4.94 5.29 32.22
CA LEU A 167 -5.35 6.71 32.13
C LEU A 167 -6.62 6.89 31.30
N ALA A 168 -6.80 6.10 30.23
CA ALA A 168 -8.01 6.14 29.41
C ALA A 168 -9.23 5.62 30.18
N LEU A 169 -9.09 4.51 30.90
CA LEU A 169 -10.11 3.94 31.80
C LEU A 169 -10.49 4.91 32.92
N ALA A 170 -9.51 5.63 33.48
CA ALA A 170 -9.76 6.70 34.48
C ALA A 170 -10.44 7.95 33.85
N GLY A 171 -10.86 7.87 32.59
CA GLY A 171 -11.61 8.94 31.96
C GLY A 171 -10.77 10.08 31.40
N ASN A 172 -9.46 9.94 31.22
CA ASN A 172 -8.66 10.99 30.61
C ASN A 172 -8.79 11.02 29.09
N GLY A 173 -8.86 12.20 28.48
CA GLY A 173 -8.86 12.36 27.02
C GLY A 173 -7.46 12.18 26.43
N ILE A 174 -7.39 11.82 25.14
CA ILE A 174 -6.13 11.52 24.41
C ILE A 174 -5.10 12.64 24.55
N ALA A 175 -5.51 13.91 24.49
CA ALA A 175 -4.62 15.06 24.65
C ALA A 175 -4.00 15.13 26.05
N LYS A 176 -4.75 14.76 27.09
CA LYS A 176 -4.28 14.74 28.48
C LYS A 176 -3.31 13.58 28.70
N ILE A 177 -3.63 12.39 28.18
CA ILE A 177 -2.75 11.22 28.20
C ILE A 177 -1.42 11.54 27.51
N ARG A 178 -1.47 12.10 26.29
CA ARG A 178 -0.27 12.53 25.56
C ARG A 178 0.60 13.49 26.37
N LYS A 179 -0.02 14.51 27.00
CA LYS A 179 0.72 15.47 27.87
C LYS A 179 1.38 14.78 29.03
N HIS A 180 0.73 13.78 29.62
CA HIS A 180 1.26 13.01 30.73
C HIS A 180 2.49 12.20 30.32
N ILE A 181 2.39 11.42 29.24
CA ILE A 181 3.51 10.61 28.70
C ILE A 181 4.70 11.48 28.27
N ASN A 182 4.44 12.64 27.64
CA ASN A 182 5.50 13.56 27.23
C ASN A 182 6.28 14.16 28.43
N LYS A 183 5.66 14.28 29.63
CA LYS A 183 6.38 14.72 30.84
C LYS A 183 7.35 13.67 31.36
N GLN A 184 7.14 12.40 31.07
CA GLN A 184 8.00 11.32 31.52
C GLN A 184 9.23 11.12 30.62
N HIS A 185 9.35 11.86 29.51
CA HIS A 185 10.48 11.77 28.57
C HIS A 185 10.73 10.35 28.07
N ILE A 186 9.66 9.64 27.69
CA ILE A 186 9.68 8.27 27.21
C ILE A 186 9.80 8.27 25.69
N LEU A 187 10.60 7.36 25.13
CA LEU A 187 10.75 7.16 23.68
C LEU A 187 9.38 6.85 23.03
N ARG A 188 9.03 7.63 22.01
CA ARG A 188 7.83 7.33 21.24
C ARG A 188 7.99 6.06 20.40
N PRO A 189 6.89 5.40 19.96
CA PRO A 189 6.94 4.11 19.26
C PRO A 189 7.91 4.07 18.06
N ALA A 190 7.96 5.12 17.23
CA ALA A 190 8.87 5.15 16.08
C ALA A 190 10.35 5.24 16.49
N ALA A 191 10.68 5.98 17.54
CA ALA A 191 12.05 6.10 18.04
C ALA A 191 12.51 4.80 18.71
N TYR A 192 11.63 4.17 19.48
CA TYR A 192 11.90 2.87 20.08
C TYR A 192 12.11 1.78 19.01
N ALA A 193 11.32 1.80 17.94
CA ALA A 193 11.48 0.87 16.83
C ALA A 193 12.87 1.00 16.17
N VAL A 194 13.40 2.23 16.01
CA VAL A 194 14.77 2.47 15.49
C VAL A 194 15.82 1.86 16.44
N GLU A 195 15.67 2.00 17.74
CA GLU A 195 16.57 1.37 18.72
C GLU A 195 16.54 -0.17 18.64
N GLN A 196 15.40 -0.73 18.22
CA GLN A 196 15.28 -2.17 17.97
C GLN A 196 15.73 -2.55 16.54
N GLY A 197 16.38 -1.66 15.79
CA GLY A 197 16.93 -1.92 14.45
C GLY A 197 15.94 -1.76 13.30
N ALA A 198 14.78 -1.15 13.52
CA ALA A 198 13.86 -0.85 12.43
C ALA A 198 14.38 0.31 11.58
N THR A 199 14.43 0.09 10.25
CA THR A 199 14.90 1.09 9.28
C THR A 199 13.75 1.93 8.71
N GLY A 200 14.08 3.15 8.24
CA GLY A 200 13.14 4.04 7.55
C GLY A 200 12.42 5.05 8.43
N TYR A 201 12.69 5.03 9.75
CA TYR A 201 12.14 6.01 10.70
C TYR A 201 13.18 7.07 11.10
N GLU A 202 14.46 6.88 10.84
CA GLU A 202 15.60 7.71 11.23
C GLU A 202 15.41 9.16 10.77
N ARG A 203 14.93 9.36 9.53
CA ARG A 203 14.65 10.68 8.93
C ARG A 203 13.70 11.57 9.75
N TYR A 204 12.91 10.97 10.66
CA TYR A 204 12.01 11.76 11.52
C TYR A 204 12.72 12.38 12.73
N PHE A 205 13.99 12.06 12.94
CA PHE A 205 14.80 12.46 14.09
C PHE A 205 16.08 13.17 13.70
N GLU A 206 16.44 13.24 12.40
CA GLU A 206 17.69 13.81 11.90
C GLU A 206 17.85 15.29 12.30
N ASP A 207 16.75 16.05 12.30
CA ASP A 207 16.81 17.50 12.56
C ASP A 207 16.71 17.85 14.05
N ASN A 208 16.19 16.97 14.90
CA ASN A 208 15.97 17.24 16.33
C ASN A 208 15.81 15.97 17.14
N GLU A 209 16.75 15.70 18.02
CA GLU A 209 16.76 14.51 18.87
C GLU A 209 15.61 14.52 19.91
N GLU A 210 15.16 15.66 20.39
CA GLU A 210 13.99 15.81 21.25
C GLU A 210 12.73 15.23 20.61
N ASN A 211 12.63 15.20 19.30
CA ASN A 211 11.54 14.56 18.56
C ASN A 211 11.36 13.08 18.90
N ARG A 212 12.36 12.41 19.43
CA ARG A 212 12.32 10.99 19.84
C ARG A 212 11.36 10.78 21.02
N TYR A 213 11.17 11.80 21.85
CA TYR A 213 10.38 11.74 23.07
C TYR A 213 9.01 12.42 22.97
N ILE A 214 8.75 13.10 21.83
CA ILE A 214 7.50 13.85 21.64
C ILE A 214 6.43 12.93 21.03
N TRP A 215 5.54 12.44 21.86
CA TRP A 215 4.38 11.66 21.45
C TRP A 215 3.31 12.54 20.81
N SER A 216 2.72 12.03 19.72
CA SER A 216 1.56 12.65 19.07
C SER A 216 0.25 12.05 19.60
N GLU A 217 -0.84 12.79 19.45
CA GLU A 217 -2.19 12.25 19.74
C GLU A 217 -2.52 11.04 18.88
N ASN A 218 -1.99 11.01 17.64
CA ASN A 218 -2.19 9.87 16.75
C ASN A 218 -1.46 8.61 17.23
N SER A 219 -0.30 8.74 17.86
CA SER A 219 0.42 7.60 18.47
C SER A 219 -0.40 7.02 19.64
N VAL A 220 -0.87 7.86 20.55
CA VAL A 220 -1.72 7.44 21.69
C VAL A 220 -3.05 6.83 21.18
N ARG A 221 -3.70 7.49 20.20
CA ARG A 221 -4.93 6.98 19.60
C ARG A 221 -4.71 5.65 18.89
N GLY A 222 -3.58 5.48 18.23
CA GLY A 222 -3.21 4.23 17.54
C GLY A 222 -3.08 3.07 18.51
N ILE A 223 -2.48 3.30 19.68
CA ILE A 223 -2.38 2.32 20.76
C ILE A 223 -3.78 1.99 21.30
N LEU A 224 -4.54 2.97 21.75
CA LEU A 224 -5.86 2.75 22.34
C LEU A 224 -6.88 2.08 21.41
N ARG A 225 -6.71 2.19 20.08
CA ARG A 225 -7.61 1.59 19.07
C ARG A 225 -7.14 0.27 18.48
N SER A 226 -5.98 -0.19 18.85
CA SER A 226 -5.44 -1.42 18.23
C SER A 226 -5.82 -2.65 19.05
N PRO A 227 -6.61 -3.59 18.49
CA PRO A 227 -6.99 -4.84 19.17
C PRO A 227 -5.80 -5.70 19.58
N ILE A 228 -4.62 -5.44 19.02
CA ILE A 228 -3.40 -6.20 19.31
C ILE A 228 -3.03 -6.13 20.80
N TYR A 229 -3.38 -5.05 21.48
CA TYR A 229 -3.08 -4.90 22.91
C TYR A 229 -3.99 -5.76 23.81
N ALA A 230 -5.11 -6.24 23.27
CA ALA A 230 -5.97 -7.23 23.92
C ALA A 230 -5.72 -8.66 23.41
N GLY A 231 -4.54 -8.93 22.81
CA GLY A 231 -4.18 -10.27 22.34
C GLY A 231 -4.72 -10.63 20.96
N ASN A 232 -5.38 -9.72 20.23
CA ASN A 232 -6.06 -10.00 18.98
C ASN A 232 -5.30 -9.44 17.78
N LEU A 233 -5.10 -10.24 16.75
CA LEU A 233 -4.48 -9.80 15.52
C LEU A 233 -5.52 -9.16 14.59
N ALA A 234 -5.36 -7.88 14.27
CA ALA A 234 -6.24 -7.16 13.35
C ALA A 234 -5.54 -6.84 12.03
N GLY A 235 -6.15 -7.27 10.93
CA GLY A 235 -5.65 -7.10 9.57
C GLY A 235 -6.63 -6.42 8.62
N TYR A 236 -6.22 -6.29 7.36
CA TYR A 236 -7.05 -5.76 6.26
C TYR A 236 -7.69 -4.39 6.55
N LYS A 237 -6.99 -3.54 7.31
CA LYS A 237 -7.41 -2.21 7.75
C LYS A 237 -7.53 -1.19 6.61
N ARG A 238 -7.03 -1.51 5.42
CA ARG A 238 -7.05 -0.63 4.23
C ARG A 238 -7.48 -1.40 3.00
N ILE A 239 -8.19 -0.72 2.09
CA ILE A 239 -8.63 -1.28 0.80
C ILE A 239 -7.68 -0.75 -0.29
N ALA A 240 -7.13 -1.64 -1.12
CA ALA A 240 -6.49 -1.26 -2.36
C ALA A 240 -7.50 -1.49 -3.50
N ALA A 241 -7.93 -0.43 -4.18
CA ALA A 241 -8.89 -0.53 -5.28
C ALA A 241 -8.33 -1.38 -6.44
N ASN A 242 -7.04 -1.24 -6.74
CA ASN A 242 -6.29 -2.06 -7.70
C ASN A 242 -4.79 -1.98 -7.41
N MET A 243 -3.96 -2.79 -8.12
CA MET A 243 -2.51 -2.81 -7.94
C MET A 243 -1.83 -1.48 -8.27
N LYS A 244 -2.39 -0.71 -9.20
CA LYS A 244 -1.82 0.56 -9.69
C LYS A 244 -2.23 1.76 -8.82
N SER A 245 -3.26 1.61 -7.97
CA SER A 245 -3.76 2.70 -7.13
C SER A 245 -2.83 2.98 -5.95
N LYS A 246 -2.33 4.22 -5.87
CA LYS A 246 -1.60 4.72 -4.71
C LYS A 246 -2.54 5.04 -3.53
N LYS A 247 -3.84 5.24 -3.78
CA LYS A 247 -4.82 5.53 -2.75
C LYS A 247 -5.28 4.24 -2.07
N ARG A 248 -5.09 4.16 -0.77
CA ARG A 248 -5.52 3.05 0.08
C ARG A 248 -6.41 3.59 1.20
N PRO A 249 -7.71 3.84 0.95
CA PRO A 249 -8.61 4.30 1.99
C PRO A 249 -8.64 3.33 3.17
N SER A 250 -8.74 3.89 4.38
CA SER A 250 -8.87 3.09 5.60
C SER A 250 -10.30 2.61 5.74
N LYS A 251 -10.47 1.38 6.15
CA LYS A 251 -11.74 0.81 6.58
C LYS A 251 -12.13 1.30 7.96
N LEU A 252 -13.41 1.27 8.27
CA LEU A 252 -13.88 1.43 9.63
C LEU A 252 -13.40 0.26 10.51
N PRO A 253 -13.22 0.46 11.83
CA PRO A 253 -12.76 -0.61 12.74
C PRO A 253 -13.66 -1.86 12.70
N GLU A 254 -14.95 -1.70 12.48
CA GLU A 254 -15.94 -2.77 12.38
C GLU A 254 -15.77 -3.64 11.12
N GLU A 255 -15.07 -3.12 10.12
CA GLU A 255 -14.77 -3.82 8.87
C GLU A 255 -13.41 -4.53 8.88
N TRP A 256 -12.66 -4.43 9.97
CA TRP A 256 -11.36 -5.10 10.09
C TRP A 256 -11.56 -6.60 10.27
N GLU A 257 -10.68 -7.39 9.68
CA GLU A 257 -10.62 -8.82 10.01
C GLU A 257 -9.81 -8.96 11.31
N VAL A 258 -10.42 -9.57 12.33
CA VAL A 258 -9.80 -9.77 13.65
C VAL A 258 -9.72 -11.27 13.94
N ILE A 259 -8.54 -11.75 14.31
CA ILE A 259 -8.31 -13.11 14.81
C ILE A 259 -8.06 -12.99 16.31
N PRO A 260 -8.90 -13.60 17.16
CA PRO A 260 -8.75 -13.50 18.60
C PRO A 260 -7.62 -14.39 19.12
N ASP A 261 -7.13 -14.07 20.32
CA ASP A 261 -6.25 -14.90 21.14
C ASP A 261 -5.00 -15.42 20.43
N THR A 262 -4.34 -14.55 19.65
CA THR A 262 -3.14 -14.89 18.89
C THR A 262 -1.83 -14.73 19.68
N HIS A 263 -1.86 -13.98 20.77
CA HIS A 263 -0.72 -13.70 21.64
C HIS A 263 -1.22 -13.16 23.00
N GLU A 264 -0.36 -13.06 23.97
CA GLU A 264 -0.68 -12.50 25.28
C GLU A 264 -1.00 -11.00 25.17
N GLY A 265 -2.18 -10.59 25.70
CA GLY A 265 -2.62 -9.19 25.74
C GLY A 265 -1.97 -8.42 26.89
N ILE A 266 -1.56 -7.16 26.65
CA ILE A 266 -1.13 -6.24 27.74
C ILE A 266 -2.33 -5.78 28.56
N VAL A 267 -3.51 -5.77 27.96
CA VAL A 267 -4.79 -5.44 28.62
C VAL A 267 -5.81 -6.54 28.34
N THR A 268 -6.83 -6.64 29.17
CA THR A 268 -7.94 -7.57 28.95
C THR A 268 -8.86 -7.08 27.84
N GLN A 269 -9.63 -8.00 27.23
CA GLN A 269 -10.63 -7.65 26.21
C GLN A 269 -11.69 -6.69 26.78
N GLU A 270 -12.11 -6.87 28.02
CA GLU A 270 -13.10 -6.00 28.69
C GLU A 270 -12.59 -4.57 28.86
N GLU A 271 -11.33 -4.41 29.28
CA GLU A 271 -10.69 -3.10 29.40
C GLU A 271 -10.59 -2.40 28.04
N PHE A 272 -10.17 -3.15 27.01
CA PHE A 272 -10.09 -2.63 25.64
C PHE A 272 -11.47 -2.15 25.15
N ASP A 273 -12.51 -2.95 25.30
CA ASP A 273 -13.87 -2.62 24.86
C ASP A 273 -14.43 -1.40 25.61
N THR A 274 -14.18 -1.32 26.93
CA THR A 274 -14.54 -0.15 27.73
C THR A 274 -13.88 1.12 27.20
N VAL A 275 -12.59 1.06 26.84
CA VAL A 275 -11.87 2.19 26.25
C VAL A 275 -12.45 2.57 24.89
N GLN A 276 -12.85 1.59 24.03
CA GLN A 276 -13.51 1.89 22.75
C GLN A 276 -14.83 2.64 22.97
N GLN A 277 -15.65 2.22 23.92
CA GLN A 277 -16.90 2.89 24.26
C GLN A 277 -16.64 4.34 24.73
N LEU A 278 -15.65 4.55 25.62
CA LEU A 278 -15.25 5.88 26.09
C LEU A 278 -14.76 6.80 24.95
N ILE A 279 -13.99 6.27 24.01
CA ILE A 279 -13.52 7.03 22.84
C ILE A 279 -14.67 7.38 21.90
N THR A 280 -15.63 6.48 21.70
CA THR A 280 -16.76 6.68 20.81
C THR A 280 -17.77 7.66 21.40
N SER A 281 -18.10 7.55 22.67
CA SER A 281 -19.02 8.46 23.36
C SER A 281 -18.53 9.92 23.40
N ARG A 282 -17.22 10.13 23.27
CA ARG A 282 -16.60 11.47 23.24
C ARG A 282 -16.45 12.05 21.84
N ARG A 283 -16.85 11.35 20.78
CA ARG A 283 -16.95 11.95 19.45
C ARG A 283 -18.01 13.04 19.49
N LEU A 284 -17.55 14.28 19.49
CA LEU A 284 -18.41 15.42 19.16
C LEU A 284 -18.98 15.17 17.76
N PRO A 285 -20.28 15.45 17.54
CA PRO A 285 -20.84 15.39 16.19
C PRO A 285 -19.98 16.24 15.25
N GLU A 286 -19.74 15.73 14.04
CA GLU A 286 -19.02 16.49 13.01
C GLU A 286 -19.65 17.86 12.89
N ASN A 287 -18.90 18.91 13.24
CA ASN A 287 -19.31 20.28 12.99
C ASN A 287 -19.34 20.44 11.45
N LYS A 288 -20.50 20.30 10.84
CA LYS A 288 -20.78 20.71 9.45
C LYS A 288 -20.87 22.24 9.35
N GLY A 289 -19.90 22.94 9.93
CA GLY A 289 -19.77 24.38 9.90
C GLY A 289 -19.10 24.83 8.61
N GLY A 290 -19.79 25.65 7.85
CA GLY A 290 -19.52 25.97 6.47
C GLY A 290 -18.43 27.00 6.18
N PHE A 291 -17.36 27.14 6.98
CA PHE A 291 -16.22 27.96 6.56
C PHE A 291 -15.38 27.21 5.55
N GLU A 292 -15.39 27.71 4.30
CA GLU A 292 -14.52 27.23 3.24
C GLU A 292 -13.08 27.74 3.49
N ASN A 293 -12.18 26.82 3.84
CA ASN A 293 -10.80 27.16 4.13
C ASN A 293 -9.97 27.25 2.84
N ILE A 294 -10.03 28.41 2.17
CA ILE A 294 -9.33 28.69 0.91
C ILE A 294 -7.81 28.63 1.02
N PHE A 295 -7.23 28.83 2.22
CA PHE A 295 -5.78 28.77 2.47
C PHE A 295 -5.34 27.40 3.03
N ALA A 296 -6.20 26.38 2.95
CA ALA A 296 -5.86 25.03 3.44
C ALA A 296 -4.62 24.46 2.75
N GLY A 297 -3.61 24.09 3.53
CA GLY A 297 -2.37 23.50 3.03
C GLY A 297 -1.37 24.48 2.39
N VAL A 298 -1.74 25.75 2.20
CA VAL A 298 -0.89 26.77 1.57
C VAL A 298 -0.16 27.59 2.65
N ILE A 299 -0.88 28.04 3.67
CA ILE A 299 -0.31 28.89 4.73
C ILE A 299 0.61 28.12 5.67
N LYS A 300 1.81 28.67 5.90
CA LYS A 300 2.83 28.11 6.79
C LYS A 300 3.23 29.13 7.86
N CYS A 301 3.63 28.63 9.01
CA CYS A 301 4.23 29.46 10.06
C CYS A 301 5.62 29.96 9.61
N ALA A 302 5.88 31.25 9.75
CA ALA A 302 7.16 31.85 9.35
C ALA A 302 8.35 31.32 10.15
N ASP A 303 8.15 31.00 11.46
CA ASP A 303 9.22 30.57 12.34
C ASP A 303 9.57 29.10 12.18
N CYS A 304 8.55 28.20 12.17
CA CYS A 304 8.82 26.75 12.14
C CYS A 304 8.54 26.09 10.78
N GLY A 305 8.07 26.84 9.77
CA GLY A 305 7.76 26.31 8.44
C GLY A 305 6.56 25.35 8.36
N TYR A 306 5.95 25.03 9.50
CA TYR A 306 4.87 24.05 9.55
C TYR A 306 3.52 24.68 9.16
N ALA A 307 2.59 23.84 8.63
CA ALA A 307 1.28 24.32 8.20
C ALA A 307 0.50 24.97 9.35
N MET A 308 -0.20 26.04 9.07
CA MET A 308 -1.16 26.65 9.99
C MET A 308 -2.55 26.03 9.81
N ARG A 309 -3.35 26.02 10.87
CA ARG A 309 -4.71 25.49 10.88
C ARG A 309 -5.72 26.58 11.15
N ALA A 310 -6.85 26.53 10.47
CA ALA A 310 -7.99 27.37 10.77
C ALA A 310 -8.64 26.94 12.10
N MET A 311 -8.90 27.89 12.95
CA MET A 311 -9.59 27.70 14.23
C MET A 311 -10.66 28.77 14.40
N SER A 312 -11.77 28.45 15.06
CA SER A 312 -12.71 29.49 15.49
C SER A 312 -12.06 30.35 16.58
N ALA A 313 -11.96 31.63 16.34
CA ALA A 313 -11.42 32.59 17.30
C ALA A 313 -12.29 32.68 18.56
N ASN A 314 -13.58 32.40 18.43
CA ASN A 314 -14.53 32.38 19.54
C ASN A 314 -15.51 31.21 19.39
N ARG A 315 -15.44 30.23 20.29
CA ARG A 315 -16.31 29.03 20.30
C ARG A 315 -17.81 29.34 20.42
N ARG A 316 -18.17 30.56 20.77
CA ARG A 316 -19.57 31.02 20.93
C ARG A 316 -20.12 31.68 19.65
N LYS A 317 -19.26 31.99 18.67
CA LYS A 317 -19.65 32.59 17.37
C LYS A 317 -19.67 31.54 16.26
N ARG A 318 -20.50 31.76 15.24
CA ARG A 318 -20.64 30.84 14.09
C ARG A 318 -19.32 30.72 13.32
N PRO A 319 -18.83 29.50 13.07
CA PRO A 319 -17.56 29.27 12.33
C PRO A 319 -17.68 29.48 10.82
N ASP A 320 -18.87 29.83 10.32
CA ASP A 320 -19.17 30.14 8.92
C ASP A 320 -18.84 31.59 8.51
N ILE A 321 -18.50 32.43 9.49
CA ILE A 321 -18.16 33.84 9.25
C ILE A 321 -16.64 34.00 9.31
N ILE A 322 -16.03 34.54 8.25
CA ILE A 322 -14.58 34.76 8.14
C ILE A 322 -13.99 35.53 9.32
N ASP A 323 -14.76 36.44 9.89
CA ASP A 323 -14.38 37.26 11.08
C ASP A 323 -14.26 36.48 12.37
N CYS A 324 -14.73 35.23 12.38
CA CYS A 324 -14.67 34.35 13.55
C CYS A 324 -13.60 33.29 13.42
N VAL A 325 -12.80 33.33 12.36
CA VAL A 325 -11.74 32.37 12.07
C VAL A 325 -10.37 33.01 12.17
N GLN A 326 -9.45 32.34 12.84
CA GLN A 326 -8.03 32.68 12.84
C GLN A 326 -7.20 31.47 12.41
N TYR A 327 -6.09 31.72 11.73
CA TYR A 327 -5.07 30.72 11.46
C TYR A 327 -4.05 30.71 12.58
N SER A 328 -3.74 29.55 13.12
CA SER A 328 -2.73 29.40 14.17
C SER A 328 -1.73 28.30 13.85
N CYS A 329 -0.50 28.47 14.34
CA CYS A 329 0.55 27.49 14.14
C CYS A 329 0.15 26.11 14.69
N ASN A 330 0.23 25.09 13.83
CA ASN A 330 -0.17 23.73 14.18
C ASN A 330 0.82 23.07 15.16
N ASN A 331 2.13 23.37 15.04
CA ASN A 331 3.14 22.89 15.95
C ASN A 331 2.93 23.46 17.36
N TYR A 332 2.72 24.78 17.47
CA TYR A 332 2.37 25.37 18.76
C TYR A 332 1.08 24.77 19.35
N GLY A 333 0.04 24.63 18.53
CA GLY A 333 -1.23 24.08 18.98
C GLY A 333 -1.16 22.63 19.44
N ARG A 334 -0.20 21.85 18.92
CA ARG A 334 -0.02 20.44 19.29
C ARG A 334 0.97 20.24 20.43
N TYR A 335 2.07 20.98 20.43
CA TYR A 335 3.21 20.71 21.30
C TYR A 335 3.55 21.88 22.25
N GLY A 336 2.87 23.03 22.09
CA GLY A 336 3.16 24.24 22.86
C GLY A 336 4.50 24.85 22.51
N ASN A 337 5.13 25.52 23.49
CA ASN A 337 6.40 26.22 23.31
C ASN A 337 7.62 25.30 23.03
N ILE A 338 7.44 23.97 23.11
CA ILE A 338 8.53 23.02 22.83
C ILE A 338 8.92 23.08 21.34
N MET A 339 7.94 23.27 20.45
CA MET A 339 8.17 23.20 19.00
C MET A 339 8.05 24.53 18.28
N CYS A 340 7.32 25.50 18.82
CA CYS A 340 7.12 26.82 18.25
C CYS A 340 6.48 27.75 19.28
N THR A 341 6.63 29.07 19.10
CA THR A 341 5.92 30.08 19.86
C THR A 341 4.48 30.28 19.34
N ALA A 342 3.65 31.03 20.10
CA ALA A 342 2.26 31.24 19.72
C ALA A 342 2.17 32.22 18.53
N HIS A 343 1.76 31.72 17.37
CA HIS A 343 1.54 32.52 16.16
C HIS A 343 0.10 32.34 15.69
N SER A 344 -0.61 33.43 15.49
CA SER A 344 -1.94 33.45 14.89
C SER A 344 -2.15 34.70 14.05
N ILE A 345 -2.98 34.57 13.03
CA ILE A 345 -3.44 35.68 12.19
C ILE A 345 -4.93 35.50 11.92
N GLU A 346 -5.70 36.59 11.95
CA GLU A 346 -7.13 36.53 11.60
C GLU A 346 -7.31 36.22 10.10
N ALA A 347 -8.31 35.41 9.78
CA ALA A 347 -8.55 34.98 8.40
C ALA A 347 -8.85 36.18 7.47
N ARG A 348 -9.53 37.19 7.98
CA ARG A 348 -9.83 38.44 7.24
C ARG A 348 -8.57 39.23 6.94
N ASP A 349 -7.65 39.39 7.90
CA ASP A 349 -6.41 40.13 7.70
C ASP A 349 -5.52 39.43 6.66
N LEU A 350 -5.43 38.12 6.76
CA LEU A 350 -4.72 37.31 5.77
C LEU A 350 -5.33 37.46 4.36
N PHE A 351 -6.66 37.38 4.25
CA PHE A 351 -7.38 37.54 2.99
C PHE A 351 -7.10 38.92 2.36
N ASN A 352 -7.21 39.98 3.16
CA ASN A 352 -6.97 41.36 2.70
C ASN A 352 -5.52 41.55 2.26
N ALA A 353 -4.55 41.01 3.00
CA ALA A 353 -3.14 41.09 2.62
C ALA A 353 -2.87 40.43 1.27
N VAL A 354 -3.37 39.19 1.09
CA VAL A 354 -3.23 38.45 -0.17
C VAL A 354 -3.93 39.17 -1.32
N LEU A 355 -5.14 39.70 -1.10
CA LEU A 355 -5.88 40.44 -2.12
C LEU A 355 -5.16 41.72 -2.54
N THR A 356 -4.57 42.44 -1.59
CA THR A 356 -3.78 43.64 -1.86
C THR A 356 -2.57 43.31 -2.72
N ASP A 357 -1.85 42.24 -2.42
CA ASP A 357 -0.71 41.79 -3.22
C ASP A 357 -1.12 41.36 -4.64
N ILE A 358 -2.22 40.60 -4.78
CA ILE A 358 -2.73 40.19 -6.09
C ILE A 358 -3.07 41.42 -6.94
N ASN A 359 -3.80 42.42 -6.39
CA ASN A 359 -4.16 43.65 -7.11
C ASN A 359 -2.91 44.41 -7.50
N ARG A 360 -1.89 44.51 -6.63
CA ARG A 360 -0.63 45.16 -6.96
C ARG A 360 0.10 44.50 -8.13
N PHE A 361 0.03 43.14 -8.22
CA PHE A 361 0.64 42.44 -9.37
C PHE A 361 -0.21 42.52 -10.63
N ALA A 362 -1.51 42.70 -10.52
CA ALA A 362 -2.43 42.85 -11.66
C ALA A 362 -2.32 44.25 -12.30
N ASP A 363 -1.91 45.27 -11.52
CA ASP A 363 -1.71 46.67 -11.97
C ASP A 363 -0.29 46.91 -12.52
N MET A 364 0.58 45.92 -12.51
CA MET A 364 1.95 45.95 -13.10
C MET A 364 1.96 45.32 -14.50
#